data_c4d686aa9b04e80abfcfb06264dc8d43
#
_entry.id   c4d686aa9b04e80abfcfb06264dc8d43
#
_cell.length_a   1.000
_cell.length_b   1.000
_cell.length_c   1.000
_cell.angle_alpha   90.00
_cell.angle_beta   90.00
_cell.angle_gamma   90.00
#
_symmetry.space_group_name_H-M   'P 1'
#
loop_
_entity.id
_entity.type
_entity.pdbx_description
1 polymer ?
#
loop_
_entity_poly.entity_id
_entity_poly.type
_entity_poly.pdbx_seq_one_letter_code
_entity_poly.pdbx_strand_id
1 'polypeptide(L)'
;IAEKIDKSHILYSFIKVASQKKEDGYHFDPETTVGIYFGELQQPYESERVKAVDDIFENTGLHWIITDDIQAEIWGKFKLNVCNNLPQAILGVGVGCYEDSEHMAAIRDGLRAEVEAVAKAKGIDLSMINAKSGRGSAVKASARYSTLQDIDSGRHTEIDMFSGAMMRMGKELGIPTPYNEYTYHMIKALEEKNDGVFEYQGENDRVSWSK
;
A
#
# COMPACT_ATOMS: atom_id res chain seq x y z
N ILE A 1 5.39 -11.55 -13.09
CA ILE A 1 6.84 -11.60 -13.43
C ILE A 1 7.30 -13.06 -13.46
N ALA A 2 7.06 -13.86 -12.42
CA ALA A 2 7.51 -15.25 -12.31
C ALA A 2 6.97 -16.21 -13.41
N GLU A 3 5.99 -15.80 -14.19
CA GLU A 3 5.52 -16.53 -15.38
C GLU A 3 6.43 -16.34 -16.60
N LYS A 4 7.27 -15.30 -16.59
CA LYS A 4 8.14 -14.90 -17.70
C LYS A 4 9.62 -14.96 -17.37
N ILE A 5 9.97 -14.91 -16.11
CA ILE A 5 11.36 -14.91 -15.62
C ILE A 5 11.46 -15.96 -14.53
N ASP A 6 12.53 -16.76 -14.56
CA ASP A 6 12.82 -17.72 -13.48
C ASP A 6 12.90 -17.01 -12.14
N LYS A 7 12.27 -17.60 -11.13
CA LYS A 7 12.24 -17.03 -9.76
C LYS A 7 13.63 -16.84 -9.16
N SER A 8 14.61 -17.63 -9.57
CA SER A 8 16.01 -17.47 -9.15
C SER A 8 16.62 -16.13 -9.55
N HIS A 9 16.05 -15.44 -10.55
CA HIS A 9 16.49 -14.09 -10.96
C HIS A 9 15.67 -12.97 -10.30
N ILE A 10 14.77 -13.28 -9.39
CA ILE A 10 13.92 -12.29 -8.72
C ILE A 10 14.40 -12.15 -7.27
N LEU A 11 14.94 -10.98 -6.93
CA LEU A 11 15.20 -10.59 -5.56
C LEU A 11 14.01 -9.80 -5.03
N TYR A 12 13.50 -10.18 -3.86
CA TYR A 12 12.37 -9.48 -3.27
C TYR A 12 12.79 -8.11 -2.77
N SER A 13 12.02 -7.10 -3.13
CA SER A 13 12.34 -5.72 -2.80
C SER A 13 11.11 -4.82 -2.75
N PHE A 14 11.25 -3.68 -2.09
CA PHE A 14 10.31 -2.55 -2.18
C PHE A 14 11.02 -1.23 -1.94
N ILE A 15 10.39 -0.14 -2.37
CA ILE A 15 10.92 1.21 -2.21
C ILE A 15 10.09 1.98 -1.19
N LYS A 16 10.76 2.73 -0.31
CA LYS A 16 10.14 3.60 0.68
C LYS A 16 10.68 5.03 0.51
N VAL A 17 10.07 5.74 -0.44
CA VAL A 17 10.41 7.10 -0.82
C VAL A 17 9.13 7.93 -0.85
N ALA A 18 9.15 9.07 -0.16
CA ALA A 18 8.11 10.09 -0.29
C ALA A 18 8.49 11.01 -1.46
N SER A 19 7.89 10.79 -2.63
CA SER A 19 8.16 11.59 -3.82
C SER A 19 6.90 12.23 -4.36
N GLN A 20 7.07 13.37 -5.03
CA GLN A 20 6.01 14.08 -5.75
C GLN A 20 6.48 14.36 -7.18
N LYS A 21 5.60 14.10 -8.15
CA LYS A 21 5.79 14.59 -9.52
C LYS A 21 5.25 16.02 -9.59
N LYS A 22 6.08 16.95 -10.05
CA LYS A 22 5.72 18.34 -10.36
C LYS A 22 5.98 18.62 -11.84
N GLU A 23 5.67 19.83 -12.30
CA GLU A 23 5.89 20.23 -13.69
C GLU A 23 7.38 20.17 -14.09
N ASP A 24 8.28 20.49 -13.16
CA ASP A 24 9.74 20.52 -13.33
C ASP A 24 10.42 19.16 -13.06
N GLY A 25 9.66 18.09 -12.72
CA GLY A 25 10.22 16.76 -12.53
C GLY A 25 9.74 16.04 -11.26
N TYR A 26 10.58 15.13 -10.76
CA TYR A 26 10.30 14.38 -9.53
C TYR A 26 11.07 15.00 -8.37
N HIS A 27 10.35 15.32 -7.30
CA HIS A 27 10.90 15.87 -6.07
C HIS A 27 10.82 14.86 -4.95
N PHE A 28 11.90 14.64 -4.26
CA PHE A 28 11.99 13.88 -3.02
C PHE A 28 13.10 14.48 -2.15
N ASP A 29 13.03 14.24 -0.87
CA ASP A 29 14.08 14.66 0.07
C ASP A 29 15.02 13.47 0.31
N PRO A 30 16.28 13.54 -0.15
CA PRO A 30 17.26 12.47 0.05
C PRO A 30 17.54 12.19 1.52
N GLU A 31 17.54 13.21 2.38
CA GLU A 31 17.84 13.13 3.81
C GLU A 31 16.79 12.31 4.58
N THR A 32 15.52 12.41 4.16
CA THR A 32 14.40 11.69 4.80
C THR A 32 14.00 10.42 4.05
N THR A 33 14.60 10.16 2.90
CA THR A 33 14.31 8.96 2.11
C THR A 33 14.92 7.73 2.76
N VAL A 34 14.08 6.75 3.10
CA VAL A 34 14.53 5.47 3.64
C VAL A 34 15.22 4.61 2.57
N GLY A 35 14.72 4.67 1.34
CA GLY A 35 15.34 4.03 0.18
C GLY A 35 14.74 2.69 -0.21
N ILE A 36 15.60 1.82 -0.71
CA ILE A 36 15.27 0.51 -1.27
C ILE A 36 15.53 -0.55 -0.20
N TYR A 37 14.53 -1.40 0.07
CA TYR A 37 14.71 -2.60 0.86
C TYR A 37 14.77 -3.80 -0.07
N PHE A 38 15.71 -4.71 0.18
CA PHE A 38 15.75 -5.97 -0.53
C PHE A 38 16.36 -7.09 0.33
N GLY A 39 16.11 -8.33 -0.05
CA GLY A 39 16.61 -9.50 0.66
C GLY A 39 16.08 -10.80 0.09
N GLU A 40 16.59 -11.91 0.67
CA GLU A 40 16.11 -13.25 0.37
C GLU A 40 14.90 -13.61 1.23
N LEU A 41 13.99 -14.44 0.67
CA LEU A 41 12.91 -15.02 1.47
C LEU A 41 13.40 -16.13 2.41
N GLN A 42 14.56 -16.71 2.16
CA GLN A 42 15.09 -17.86 2.89
C GLN A 42 16.62 -17.72 3.04
N GLN A 43 17.17 -18.43 4.02
CA GLN A 43 18.60 -18.54 4.23
C GLN A 43 19.35 -19.10 2.98
N PRO A 44 20.57 -18.68 2.68
CA PRO A 44 21.31 -17.61 3.38
C PRO A 44 20.80 -16.22 2.98
N TYR A 45 20.59 -15.34 3.95
CA TYR A 45 20.11 -13.96 3.67
C TYR A 45 21.14 -13.09 2.94
N GLU A 46 22.44 -13.36 3.17
CA GLU A 46 23.55 -12.76 2.44
C GLU A 46 24.01 -13.67 1.28
N SER A 47 23.09 -13.91 0.34
CA SER A 47 23.41 -14.69 -0.86
C SER A 47 24.33 -13.92 -1.82
N GLU A 48 24.98 -14.66 -2.75
CA GLU A 48 25.83 -14.03 -3.78
C GLU A 48 25.07 -13.00 -4.63
N ARG A 49 23.79 -13.20 -4.87
CA ARG A 49 22.99 -12.22 -5.64
C ARG A 49 22.58 -11.00 -4.80
N VAL A 50 22.42 -11.14 -3.48
CA VAL A 50 22.24 -9.99 -2.57
C VAL A 50 23.48 -9.14 -2.57
N LYS A 51 24.69 -9.76 -2.44
CA LYS A 51 25.97 -9.05 -2.52
C LYS A 51 26.17 -8.37 -3.87
N ALA A 52 25.84 -9.05 -4.96
CA ALA A 52 25.96 -8.46 -6.30
C ALA A 52 25.07 -7.20 -6.50
N VAL A 53 23.88 -7.17 -5.88
CA VAL A 53 23.02 -5.99 -5.91
C VAL A 53 23.53 -4.90 -4.97
N ASP A 54 24.07 -5.27 -3.81
CA ASP A 54 24.75 -4.36 -2.88
C ASP A 54 25.91 -3.63 -3.57
N ASP A 55 26.80 -4.37 -4.23
CA ASP A 55 27.93 -3.84 -5.00
C ASP A 55 27.46 -2.86 -6.11
N ILE A 56 26.32 -3.14 -6.77
CA ILE A 56 25.77 -2.26 -7.81
C ILE A 56 25.29 -0.93 -7.22
N PHE A 57 24.76 -0.93 -6.00
CA PHE A 57 24.28 0.29 -5.36
C PHE A 57 25.42 1.10 -4.73
N GLU A 58 26.57 0.53 -4.48
CA GLU A 58 27.74 1.25 -3.97
C GLU A 58 28.06 2.48 -4.85
N ASN A 59 28.36 3.60 -4.21
CA ASN A 59 28.72 4.87 -4.87
C ASN A 59 27.63 5.49 -5.76
N THR A 60 26.39 5.01 -5.72
CA THR A 60 25.27 5.59 -6.50
C THR A 60 24.62 6.78 -5.82
N GLY A 61 24.84 7.01 -4.53
CA GLY A 61 24.12 7.99 -3.73
C GLY A 61 22.69 7.56 -3.37
N LEU A 62 22.27 6.35 -3.73
CA LEU A 62 21.01 5.76 -3.29
C LEU A 62 21.12 5.29 -1.85
N HIS A 63 20.00 5.29 -1.14
CA HIS A 63 19.89 4.64 0.16
C HIS A 63 19.24 3.27 -0.03
N TRP A 64 19.83 2.24 0.58
CA TRP A 64 19.27 0.89 0.56
C TRP A 64 19.51 0.17 1.89
N ILE A 65 18.70 -0.85 2.13
CA ILE A 65 18.74 -1.68 3.33
C ILE A 65 18.60 -3.14 2.90
N ILE A 66 19.59 -3.94 3.23
CA ILE A 66 19.49 -5.39 3.17
C ILE A 66 18.81 -5.86 4.44
N THR A 67 17.81 -6.70 4.30
CA THR A 67 17.04 -7.21 5.44
C THR A 67 16.99 -8.74 5.42
N ASP A 68 17.03 -9.32 6.59
CA ASP A 68 16.88 -10.76 6.83
C ASP A 68 15.42 -11.22 6.94
N ASP A 69 14.48 -10.28 6.86
CA ASP A 69 13.04 -10.55 6.82
C ASP A 69 12.33 -9.62 5.83
N ILE A 70 12.70 -9.74 4.56
CA ILE A 70 12.07 -8.95 3.49
C ILE A 70 10.58 -9.21 3.38
N GLN A 71 10.11 -10.40 3.75
CA GLN A 71 8.70 -10.75 3.71
C GLN A 71 7.89 -9.91 4.71
N ALA A 72 8.32 -9.84 5.97
CA ALA A 72 7.66 -9.01 6.98
C ALA A 72 7.72 -7.53 6.62
N GLU A 73 8.85 -7.04 6.09
CA GLU A 73 8.99 -5.65 5.66
C GLU A 73 8.03 -5.30 4.51
N ILE A 74 7.88 -6.17 3.51
CA ILE A 74 6.88 -6.00 2.42
C ILE A 74 5.47 -5.96 2.99
N TRP A 75 5.13 -6.88 3.91
CA TRP A 75 3.82 -6.90 4.56
C TRP A 75 3.60 -5.67 5.45
N GLY A 76 4.63 -5.15 6.08
CA GLY A 76 4.57 -3.89 6.81
C GLY A 76 4.18 -2.72 5.92
N LYS A 77 4.80 -2.61 4.74
CA LYS A 77 4.42 -1.60 3.74
C LYS A 77 3.01 -1.84 3.19
N PHE A 78 2.66 -3.09 2.88
CA PHE A 78 1.32 -3.47 2.44
C PHE A 78 0.25 -3.08 3.47
N LYS A 79 0.48 -3.36 4.76
CA LYS A 79 -0.40 -2.95 5.85
C LYS A 79 -0.57 -1.42 5.90
N LEU A 80 0.51 -0.66 5.77
CA LEU A 80 0.45 0.80 5.72
C LEU A 80 -0.42 1.27 4.55
N ASN A 81 -0.26 0.70 3.36
CA ASN A 81 -1.05 1.06 2.20
C ASN A 81 -2.54 0.75 2.41
N VAL A 82 -2.87 -0.46 2.88
CA VAL A 82 -4.27 -0.85 3.12
C VAL A 82 -4.91 0.01 4.22
N CYS A 83 -4.24 0.17 5.36
CA CYS A 83 -4.88 0.78 6.53
C CYS A 83 -4.87 2.31 6.50
N ASN A 84 -3.87 2.93 5.87
CA ASN A 84 -3.69 4.37 5.93
C ASN A 84 -4.00 5.07 4.59
N ASN A 85 -3.65 4.46 3.44
CA ASN A 85 -3.88 5.13 2.17
C ASN A 85 -5.35 5.06 1.73
N LEU A 86 -5.99 3.90 1.92
CA LEU A 86 -7.33 3.66 1.36
C LEU A 86 -8.44 4.46 2.05
N PRO A 87 -8.58 4.46 3.40
CA PRO A 87 -9.65 5.25 4.02
C PRO A 87 -9.46 6.76 3.81
N GLN A 88 -8.22 7.24 3.83
CA GLN A 88 -7.90 8.63 3.50
C GLN A 88 -8.37 8.99 2.10
N ALA A 89 -8.16 8.10 1.12
CA ALA A 89 -8.58 8.33 -0.27
C ALA A 89 -10.10 8.41 -0.41
N ILE A 90 -10.84 7.58 0.32
CA ILE A 90 -12.32 7.62 0.33
C ILE A 90 -12.82 8.95 0.87
N LEU A 91 -12.23 9.45 1.97
CA LEU A 91 -12.67 10.71 2.58
C LEU A 91 -12.11 11.96 1.85
N GLY A 92 -11.03 11.82 1.08
CA GLY A 92 -10.41 12.93 0.35
C GLY A 92 -9.61 13.91 1.21
N VAL A 93 -9.11 13.49 2.38
CA VAL A 93 -8.45 14.34 3.38
C VAL A 93 -7.01 13.90 3.67
N GLY A 94 -6.27 14.74 4.40
CA GLY A 94 -4.91 14.42 4.85
C GLY A 94 -4.87 13.32 5.92
N VAL A 95 -3.68 12.74 6.12
CA VAL A 95 -3.44 11.61 7.03
C VAL A 95 -3.75 11.91 8.50
N GLY A 96 -3.80 13.19 8.91
CA GLY A 96 -4.20 13.62 10.25
C GLY A 96 -5.62 13.19 10.64
N CYS A 97 -6.46 12.83 9.66
CA CYS A 97 -7.83 12.37 9.92
C CYS A 97 -7.92 11.20 10.90
N TYR A 98 -6.86 10.39 11.03
CA TYR A 98 -6.83 9.27 11.98
C TYR A 98 -6.58 9.68 13.43
N GLU A 99 -6.09 10.89 13.66
CA GLU A 99 -5.93 11.49 14.99
C GLU A 99 -7.14 12.37 15.34
N ASP A 100 -7.70 13.04 14.32
CA ASP A 100 -8.79 14.00 14.50
C ASP A 100 -10.17 13.34 14.58
N SER A 101 -10.32 12.06 14.17
CA SER A 101 -11.60 11.35 14.10
C SER A 101 -11.50 9.93 14.65
N GLU A 102 -12.26 9.65 15.70
CA GLU A 102 -12.43 8.29 16.24
C GLU A 102 -13.02 7.33 15.20
N HIS A 103 -13.87 7.81 14.30
CA HIS A 103 -14.47 7.00 13.24
C HIS A 103 -13.45 6.60 12.19
N MET A 104 -12.56 7.52 11.78
CA MET A 104 -11.46 7.20 10.87
C MET A 104 -10.45 6.27 11.52
N ALA A 105 -10.16 6.46 12.81
CA ALA A 105 -9.32 5.54 13.57
C ALA A 105 -9.93 4.12 13.62
N ALA A 106 -11.24 4.00 13.87
CA ALA A 106 -11.94 2.72 13.90
C ALA A 106 -11.91 1.98 12.55
N ILE A 107 -12.09 2.69 11.43
CA ILE A 107 -11.98 2.11 10.08
C ILE A 107 -10.55 1.60 9.84
N ARG A 108 -9.54 2.42 10.14
CA ARG A 108 -8.14 2.02 10.05
C ARG A 108 -7.83 0.78 10.87
N ASP A 109 -8.32 0.72 12.10
CA ASP A 109 -8.06 -0.38 13.02
C ASP A 109 -8.79 -1.67 12.60
N GLY A 110 -9.99 -1.56 12.00
CA GLY A 110 -10.69 -2.68 11.38
C GLY A 110 -9.90 -3.29 10.20
N LEU A 111 -9.43 -2.45 9.28
CA LEU A 111 -8.56 -2.89 8.19
C LEU A 111 -7.25 -3.52 8.70
N ARG A 112 -6.67 -2.95 9.76
CA ARG A 112 -5.46 -3.48 10.39
C ARG A 112 -5.69 -4.88 10.95
N ALA A 113 -6.78 -5.08 11.66
CA ALA A 113 -7.13 -6.39 12.23
C ALA A 113 -7.26 -7.47 11.15
N GLU A 114 -7.87 -7.14 10.01
CA GLU A 114 -7.97 -8.07 8.87
C GLU A 114 -6.60 -8.39 8.26
N VAL A 115 -5.75 -7.38 8.02
CA VAL A 115 -4.38 -7.59 7.49
C VAL A 115 -3.56 -8.46 8.44
N GLU A 116 -3.60 -8.20 9.74
CA GLU A 116 -2.86 -8.94 10.75
C GLU A 116 -3.37 -10.39 10.88
N ALA A 117 -4.68 -10.61 10.78
CA ALA A 117 -5.26 -11.94 10.78
C ALA A 117 -4.80 -12.77 9.57
N VAL A 118 -4.82 -12.19 8.37
CA VAL A 118 -4.36 -12.86 7.15
C VAL A 118 -2.84 -13.10 7.19
N ALA A 119 -2.04 -12.13 7.63
CA ALA A 119 -0.59 -12.29 7.80
C ALA A 119 -0.26 -13.44 8.75
N LYS A 120 -0.92 -13.48 9.91
CA LYS A 120 -0.75 -14.55 10.89
C LYS A 120 -1.09 -15.92 10.32
N ALA A 121 -2.21 -16.05 9.60
CA ALA A 121 -2.62 -17.32 8.97
C ALA A 121 -1.63 -17.78 7.88
N LYS A 122 -0.90 -16.83 7.24
CA LYS A 122 0.18 -17.12 6.30
C LYS A 122 1.53 -17.39 6.98
N GLY A 123 1.59 -17.37 8.31
CA GLY A 123 2.83 -17.58 9.08
C GLY A 123 3.79 -16.39 9.05
N ILE A 124 3.29 -15.19 8.75
CA ILE A 124 4.10 -13.97 8.66
C ILE A 124 4.00 -13.21 10.00
N ASP A 125 5.15 -13.03 10.65
CA ASP A 125 5.24 -12.30 11.92
C ASP A 125 5.46 -10.80 11.66
N LEU A 126 4.48 -9.98 12.05
CA LEU A 126 4.55 -8.53 11.96
C LEU A 126 4.96 -7.83 13.27
N SER A 127 5.31 -8.56 14.30
CA SER A 127 5.61 -8.01 15.64
C SER A 127 6.76 -7.00 15.60
N MET A 128 7.84 -7.32 14.91
CA MET A 128 9.00 -6.42 14.76
C MET A 128 8.67 -5.18 13.92
N ILE A 129 7.86 -5.33 12.89
CA ILE A 129 7.38 -4.22 12.06
C ILE A 129 6.48 -3.30 12.87
N ASN A 130 5.57 -3.85 13.68
CA ASN A 130 4.70 -3.09 14.56
C ASN A 130 5.51 -2.30 15.61
N ALA A 131 6.57 -2.88 16.16
CA ALA A 131 7.47 -2.21 17.11
C ALA A 131 8.26 -1.05 16.47
N LYS A 132 8.62 -1.17 15.19
CA LYS A 132 9.29 -0.10 14.41
C LYS A 132 8.33 1.05 14.06
N SER A 133 7.04 0.76 13.89
CA SER A 133 6.02 1.72 13.40
C SER A 133 5.83 2.95 14.32
N GLY A 134 6.20 2.86 15.59
CA GLY A 134 6.15 3.99 16.53
C GLY A 134 7.34 4.98 16.43
N ARG A 135 8.30 4.74 15.57
CA ARG A 135 9.52 5.55 15.41
C ARG A 135 9.53 6.33 14.08
N GLY A 136 8.36 6.61 13.53
CA GLY A 136 8.22 7.26 12.22
C GLY A 136 8.69 8.71 12.21
N SER A 137 9.20 9.15 11.06
CA SER A 137 9.34 10.57 10.74
C SER A 137 8.00 11.27 10.90
N ALA A 138 7.99 12.49 11.44
CA ALA A 138 6.79 13.29 11.55
C ALA A 138 6.21 13.56 10.16
N VAL A 139 5.10 12.91 9.84
CA VAL A 139 4.35 13.15 8.61
C VAL A 139 3.40 14.31 8.85
N LYS A 140 3.33 15.28 7.93
CA LYS A 140 2.39 16.39 8.04
C LYS A 140 0.95 15.85 8.03
N ALA A 141 0.08 16.37 8.90
CA ALA A 141 -1.34 15.97 8.94
C ALA A 141 -2.05 16.14 7.60
N SER A 142 -1.63 17.11 6.79
CA SER A 142 -2.13 17.36 5.43
C SER A 142 -1.59 16.41 4.36
N ALA A 143 -0.68 15.48 4.70
CA ALA A 143 -0.07 14.59 3.72
C ALA A 143 -1.14 13.71 3.03
N ARG A 144 -1.05 13.62 1.71
CA ARG A 144 -1.94 12.85 0.82
C ARG A 144 -1.14 11.70 0.24
N TYR A 145 -1.50 10.49 0.57
CA TYR A 145 -0.81 9.30 0.07
C TYR A 145 -1.19 8.95 -1.38
N SER A 146 -0.45 8.03 -1.98
CA SER A 146 -0.52 7.72 -3.40
C SER A 146 -1.93 7.44 -3.92
N THR A 147 -2.72 6.63 -3.23
CA THR A 147 -4.10 6.31 -3.64
C THR A 147 -4.97 7.56 -3.74
N LEU A 148 -4.87 8.49 -2.77
CA LEU A 148 -5.60 9.75 -2.84
C LEU A 148 -5.09 10.64 -3.98
N GLN A 149 -3.77 10.66 -4.21
CA GLN A 149 -3.20 11.42 -5.33
C GLN A 149 -3.66 10.88 -6.69
N ASP A 150 -3.87 9.56 -6.81
CA ASP A 150 -4.41 8.94 -8.02
C ASP A 150 -5.87 9.34 -8.24
N ILE A 151 -6.72 9.23 -7.21
CA ILE A 151 -8.13 9.64 -7.27
C ILE A 151 -8.25 11.14 -7.63
N ASP A 152 -7.50 12.02 -6.97
CA ASP A 152 -7.49 13.46 -7.25
C ASP A 152 -7.06 13.79 -8.69
N SER A 153 -6.22 12.95 -9.27
CA SER A 153 -5.71 13.13 -10.63
C SER A 153 -6.53 12.39 -11.70
N GLY A 154 -7.66 11.80 -11.32
CA GLY A 154 -8.51 11.02 -12.22
C GLY A 154 -7.85 9.74 -12.73
N ARG A 155 -6.86 9.20 -12.01
CA ARG A 155 -6.21 7.93 -12.37
C ARG A 155 -6.86 6.76 -11.64
N HIS A 156 -6.83 5.59 -12.26
CA HIS A 156 -7.13 4.35 -11.58
C HIS A 156 -6.04 4.02 -10.56
N THR A 157 -6.44 3.43 -9.45
CA THR A 157 -5.60 3.13 -8.31
C THR A 157 -5.07 1.69 -8.33
N GLU A 158 -4.22 1.34 -7.38
CA GLU A 158 -3.75 -0.03 -7.17
C GLU A 158 -4.70 -0.86 -6.27
N ILE A 159 -5.99 -0.50 -6.19
CA ILE A 159 -6.95 -1.13 -5.25
C ILE A 159 -7.04 -2.65 -5.40
N ASP A 160 -6.90 -3.18 -6.61
CA ASP A 160 -6.90 -4.61 -6.88
C ASP A 160 -5.71 -5.34 -6.24
N MET A 161 -4.58 -4.63 -6.06
CA MET A 161 -3.38 -5.14 -5.40
C MET A 161 -3.42 -4.95 -3.88
N PHE A 162 -4.30 -4.09 -3.37
CA PHE A 162 -4.49 -3.84 -1.93
C PHE A 162 -5.71 -4.60 -1.40
N SER A 163 -6.86 -3.96 -1.30
CA SER A 163 -8.05 -4.64 -0.77
C SER A 163 -8.50 -5.82 -1.62
N GLY A 164 -8.35 -5.76 -2.96
CA GLY A 164 -8.60 -6.89 -3.83
C GLY A 164 -7.73 -8.11 -3.50
N ALA A 165 -6.45 -7.91 -3.20
CA ALA A 165 -5.57 -8.98 -2.74
C ALA A 165 -5.98 -9.50 -1.35
N MET A 166 -6.37 -8.62 -0.43
CA MET A 166 -6.87 -9.00 0.89
C MET A 166 -8.12 -9.89 0.80
N MET A 167 -9.09 -9.52 -0.05
CA MET A 167 -10.30 -10.31 -0.29
C MET A 167 -9.96 -11.70 -0.82
N ARG A 168 -9.06 -11.80 -1.81
CA ARG A 168 -8.62 -13.11 -2.35
C ARG A 168 -7.95 -13.97 -1.29
N MET A 169 -6.98 -13.43 -0.57
CA MET A 169 -6.27 -14.15 0.49
C MET A 169 -7.21 -14.54 1.64
N GLY A 170 -8.10 -13.65 2.06
CA GLY A 170 -9.12 -13.93 3.07
C GLY A 170 -10.01 -15.10 2.67
N LYS A 171 -10.50 -15.10 1.41
CA LYS A 171 -11.30 -16.19 0.86
C LYS A 171 -10.55 -17.53 0.84
N GLU A 172 -9.29 -17.53 0.41
CA GLU A 172 -8.43 -18.72 0.37
C GLU A 172 -8.19 -19.32 1.76
N LEU A 173 -8.08 -18.46 2.78
CA LEU A 173 -7.79 -18.84 4.17
C LEU A 173 -9.02 -19.01 5.05
N GLY A 174 -10.22 -18.74 4.53
CA GLY A 174 -11.46 -18.73 5.31
C GLY A 174 -11.54 -17.60 6.34
N ILE A 175 -10.85 -16.49 6.11
CA ILE A 175 -10.84 -15.31 6.99
C ILE A 175 -11.72 -14.22 6.39
N PRO A 176 -12.78 -13.77 7.08
CA PRO A 176 -13.62 -12.67 6.62
C PRO A 176 -12.82 -11.35 6.53
N THR A 177 -13.04 -10.59 5.45
CA THR A 177 -12.40 -9.31 5.22
C THR A 177 -13.41 -8.21 4.86
N PRO A 178 -14.46 -7.97 5.68
CA PRO A 178 -15.54 -7.06 5.35
C PRO A 178 -15.11 -5.59 5.23
N TYR A 179 -14.13 -5.13 6.02
CA TYR A 179 -13.58 -3.78 5.87
C TYR A 179 -12.87 -3.60 4.53
N ASN A 180 -12.09 -4.59 4.10
CA ASN A 180 -11.42 -4.56 2.80
C ASN A 180 -12.43 -4.65 1.65
N GLU A 181 -13.48 -5.47 1.76
CA GLU A 181 -14.53 -5.57 0.76
C GLU A 181 -15.27 -4.25 0.57
N TYR A 182 -15.72 -3.61 1.66
CA TYR A 182 -16.32 -2.28 1.62
C TYR A 182 -15.38 -1.25 1.00
N THR A 183 -14.12 -1.21 1.45
CA THR A 183 -13.10 -0.27 0.98
C THR A 183 -12.83 -0.45 -0.52
N TYR A 184 -12.74 -1.71 -0.98
CA TYR A 184 -12.56 -2.04 -2.39
C TYR A 184 -13.66 -1.43 -3.25
N HIS A 185 -14.92 -1.68 -2.90
CA HIS A 185 -16.05 -1.17 -3.66
C HIS A 185 -16.17 0.35 -3.61
N MET A 186 -15.82 0.99 -2.48
CA MET A 186 -15.82 2.45 -2.39
C MET A 186 -14.75 3.08 -3.30
N ILE A 187 -13.54 2.54 -3.34
CA ILE A 187 -12.50 3.04 -4.24
C ILE A 187 -12.87 2.79 -5.71
N LYS A 188 -13.40 1.60 -6.04
CA LYS A 188 -13.88 1.33 -7.41
C LYS A 188 -14.97 2.31 -7.83
N ALA A 189 -15.92 2.63 -6.94
CA ALA A 189 -16.97 3.62 -7.21
C ALA A 189 -16.39 5.04 -7.39
N LEU A 190 -15.31 5.40 -6.69
CA LEU A 190 -14.61 6.66 -6.93
C LEU A 190 -13.91 6.70 -8.29
N GLU A 191 -13.31 5.58 -8.72
CA GLU A 191 -12.76 5.44 -10.07
C GLU A 191 -13.86 5.60 -11.13
N GLU A 192 -14.99 4.89 -10.98
CA GLU A 192 -16.15 5.00 -11.86
C GLU A 192 -16.71 6.43 -11.91
N LYS A 193 -16.72 7.14 -10.77
CA LYS A 193 -17.11 8.55 -10.70
C LYS A 193 -16.16 9.41 -11.54
N ASN A 194 -14.86 9.20 -11.44
CA ASN A 194 -13.86 9.92 -12.24
C ASN A 194 -13.97 9.60 -13.74
N ASP A 195 -14.39 8.37 -14.08
CA ASP A 195 -14.66 7.95 -15.46
C ASP A 195 -15.99 8.47 -16.02
N GLY A 196 -16.77 9.23 -15.23
CA GLY A 196 -18.04 9.84 -15.67
C GLY A 196 -19.25 8.90 -15.63
N VAL A 197 -19.15 7.73 -14.98
CA VAL A 197 -20.27 6.75 -14.93
C VAL A 197 -21.53 7.32 -14.26
N PHE A 198 -21.39 8.28 -13.35
CA PHE A 198 -22.49 8.88 -12.58
C PHE A 198 -22.95 10.23 -13.13
N GLU A 199 -22.71 10.51 -14.40
CA GLU A 199 -23.24 11.70 -15.06
C GLU A 199 -24.71 11.49 -15.43
N TYR A 200 -25.61 11.91 -14.54
CA TYR A 200 -27.08 11.83 -14.74
C TYR A 200 -27.57 13.04 -15.50
N GLN A 201 -27.61 12.95 -16.84
CA GLN A 201 -28.15 14.02 -17.72
C GLN A 201 -29.21 13.49 -18.67
N GLY A 202 -30.23 14.31 -18.94
CA GLY A 202 -31.30 14.03 -19.92
C GLY A 202 -32.23 12.89 -19.48
N GLU A 203 -32.54 11.97 -20.40
CA GLU A 203 -33.51 10.88 -20.18
C GLU A 203 -33.01 9.85 -19.11
N ASN A 204 -31.71 9.81 -18.80
CA ASN A 204 -31.13 8.93 -17.81
C ASN A 204 -31.22 9.47 -16.36
N ASP A 205 -31.84 10.64 -16.15
CA ASP A 205 -32.01 11.26 -14.81
C ASP A 205 -33.18 10.63 -14.01
N ARG A 206 -33.49 9.36 -14.26
CA ARG A 206 -34.54 8.61 -13.57
C ARG A 206 -34.05 7.24 -13.10
N VAL A 207 -34.19 6.99 -11.81
CA VAL A 207 -33.92 5.67 -11.22
C VAL A 207 -35.23 4.88 -11.15
N SER A 208 -35.24 3.68 -11.76
CA SER A 208 -36.30 2.70 -11.55
C SER A 208 -35.86 1.74 -10.44
N TRP A 209 -36.54 1.79 -9.31
CA TRP A 209 -36.30 0.88 -8.16
C TRP A 209 -37.00 -0.49 -8.32
N SER A 210 -37.54 -0.77 -9.48
CA SER A 210 -38.20 -2.05 -9.79
C SER A 210 -37.19 -3.11 -10.16
N LYS A 211 -36.38 -3.58 -9.19
CA LYS A 211 -35.63 -4.86 -9.26
C LYS A 211 -35.79 -5.61 -7.96
#